data_6a6b529a9c1bacfbdf22955a34fa6c61
#
_entry.id   6a6b529a9c1bacfbdf22955a34fa6c61
#
_cell.length_a   1.000
_cell.length_b   1.000
_cell.length_c   1.000
_cell.angle_alpha   90.00
_cell.angle_beta   90.00
_cell.angle_gamma   90.00
#
_symmetry.space_group_name_H-M   'P 1'
#
loop_
_entity.id
_entity.type
_entity.pdbx_description
1 polymer ?
#
loop_
_entity_poly.entity_id
_entity_poly.type
_entity_poly.pdbx_seq_one_letter_code
_entity_poly.pdbx_strand_id
1 'polypeptide(L)'
;MTRRVTIRTPLGEQLQFRQLRGSEELSQLFSFDIDLLSEGRDIDPKALLGKTATVEIETEGGGKRYLDGLVTRFGMQGQDHRLYSYHLRLQPWLWVATRRQDFRIFQFKTVPQIVQEVLGRYGYPMQLKLTRAYRAWDYCVQYGESDFDFVSRLLEHEGAYYYFQHASGQHTLVIADDIVAGHEPLPGAAMIPFYPPEKSAVADRENIHAWTLGEEIKPGRYYNDDYDFKKPRSDLSNMRQQPPGHAHDAYEIYEWPGGYVQHGDGEQYARVRLQEGLTGHSTVRGESRHRSLATGYTFTLENYPRGDQNRQYLITGVTYHLHENPRSSSFNSAKPGESLKHNEEQGSFQKFSFTAQPTSLPYTPARKTPKPRTTGPQTAVVVGPAGEEIWTDEYGRIKVQFHWDRLGAMDENS
;
A
#
# COMPACT_ATOMS: atom_id res chain seq x y z
N MET A 1 -32.82 -1.35 15.53
CA MET A 1 -31.65 -0.54 15.07
C MET A 1 -31.08 -1.22 13.86
N THR A 2 -30.90 -0.53 12.75
CA THR A 2 -30.20 -1.05 11.57
C THR A 2 -28.72 -1.22 11.92
N ARG A 3 -28.12 -2.30 11.50
CA ARG A 3 -26.67 -2.53 11.67
C ARG A 3 -25.89 -1.50 10.86
N ARG A 4 -24.91 -0.85 11.48
CA ARG A 4 -24.05 0.12 10.81
C ARG A 4 -22.91 -0.53 10.01
N VAL A 5 -22.53 -1.76 10.40
CA VAL A 5 -21.50 -2.53 9.69
C VAL A 5 -22.07 -3.88 9.28
N THR A 6 -21.95 -4.21 8.02
CA THR A 6 -22.38 -5.48 7.44
C THR A 6 -21.30 -6.08 6.57
N ILE A 7 -21.42 -7.34 6.20
CA ILE A 7 -20.53 -8.00 5.26
C ILE A 7 -21.32 -8.64 4.13
N ARG A 8 -20.84 -8.50 2.92
CA ARG A 8 -21.29 -9.27 1.75
C ARG A 8 -20.26 -10.31 1.41
N THR A 9 -20.72 -11.54 1.33
CA THR A 9 -19.91 -12.70 0.92
C THR A 9 -20.64 -13.46 -0.18
N PRO A 10 -19.98 -14.37 -0.90
CA PRO A 10 -20.63 -15.27 -1.84
C PRO A 10 -21.73 -16.16 -1.20
N LEU A 11 -21.73 -16.32 0.12
CA LEU A 11 -22.72 -17.07 0.88
C LEU A 11 -23.89 -16.20 1.39
N GLY A 12 -23.91 -14.92 1.01
CA GLY A 12 -25.00 -14.01 1.38
C GLY A 12 -25.18 -13.89 2.90
N GLU A 13 -26.43 -14.02 3.37
CA GLU A 13 -26.84 -13.81 4.76
C GLU A 13 -26.43 -14.94 5.71
N GLN A 14 -25.85 -16.04 5.20
CA GLN A 14 -25.39 -17.16 6.05
C GLN A 14 -24.28 -16.73 7.02
N LEU A 15 -23.54 -15.67 6.69
CA LEU A 15 -22.46 -15.11 7.49
C LEU A 15 -22.81 -13.69 7.93
N GLN A 16 -22.85 -13.47 9.24
CA GLN A 16 -23.16 -12.19 9.83
C GLN A 16 -21.89 -11.55 10.41
N PHE A 17 -21.67 -10.27 10.13
CA PHE A 17 -20.55 -9.51 10.68
C PHE A 17 -20.63 -9.40 12.20
N ARG A 18 -19.53 -9.63 12.90
CA ARG A 18 -19.37 -9.43 14.34
C ARG A 18 -18.28 -8.37 14.63
N GLN A 19 -17.08 -8.58 14.12
CA GLN A 19 -15.94 -7.73 14.39
C GLN A 19 -14.98 -7.68 13.21
N LEU A 20 -14.28 -6.54 13.04
CA LEU A 20 -13.14 -6.39 12.14
C LEU A 20 -11.99 -5.71 12.87
N ARG A 21 -10.80 -6.27 12.71
CA ARG A 21 -9.52 -5.64 13.05
C ARG A 21 -8.61 -5.70 11.85
N GLY A 22 -7.92 -4.62 11.55
CA GLY A 22 -6.98 -4.60 10.43
C GLY A 22 -6.44 -3.23 10.14
N SER A 23 -5.56 -3.17 9.16
CA SER A 23 -4.93 -1.93 8.73
C SER A 23 -4.69 -1.91 7.23
N GLU A 24 -4.62 -0.71 6.70
CA GLU A 24 -4.12 -0.40 5.37
C GLU A 24 -3.12 0.76 5.45
N GLU A 25 -2.04 0.70 4.66
CA GLU A 25 -1.01 1.73 4.59
C GLU A 25 -0.54 1.88 3.15
N LEU A 26 -0.01 3.06 2.80
CA LEU A 26 0.64 3.28 1.50
C LEU A 26 1.79 2.29 1.31
N SER A 27 1.90 1.71 0.13
CA SER A 27 2.92 0.72 -0.24
C SER A 27 2.95 -0.54 0.63
N GLN A 28 1.80 -0.91 1.24
CA GLN A 28 1.63 -2.13 2.01
C GLN A 28 0.39 -2.91 1.56
N LEU A 29 0.45 -4.23 1.72
CA LEU A 29 -0.72 -5.08 1.56
C LEU A 29 -1.62 -4.91 2.79
N PHE A 30 -2.86 -4.50 2.60
CA PHE A 30 -3.81 -4.47 3.70
C PHE A 30 -4.15 -5.87 4.20
N SER A 31 -4.55 -5.97 5.46
CA SER A 31 -5.08 -7.19 6.06
C SER A 31 -6.22 -6.86 7.01
N PHE A 32 -7.38 -7.48 6.79
CA PHE A 32 -8.54 -7.36 7.63
C PHE A 32 -8.92 -8.73 8.18
N ASP A 33 -8.77 -8.90 9.49
CA ASP A 33 -9.22 -10.07 10.23
C ASP A 33 -10.66 -9.82 10.71
N ILE A 34 -11.58 -10.71 10.31
CA ILE A 34 -13.01 -10.52 10.49
C ILE A 34 -13.60 -11.73 11.20
N ASP A 35 -14.25 -11.50 12.32
CA ASP A 35 -15.04 -12.50 13.03
C ASP A 35 -16.49 -12.42 12.56
N LEU A 36 -17.04 -13.59 12.28
CA LEU A 36 -18.38 -13.78 11.71
C LEU A 36 -19.18 -14.75 12.56
N LEU A 37 -20.49 -14.62 12.49
CA LEU A 37 -21.44 -15.56 13.13
C LEU A 37 -22.32 -16.22 12.08
N SER A 38 -22.66 -17.49 12.30
CA SER A 38 -23.56 -18.28 11.45
C SER A 38 -24.39 -19.26 12.24
N GLU A 39 -25.58 -19.59 11.78
CA GLU A 39 -26.36 -20.70 12.26
C GLU A 39 -25.85 -22.06 11.72
N GLY A 40 -25.19 -22.04 10.59
CA GLY A 40 -24.59 -23.21 9.93
C GLY A 40 -23.24 -23.58 10.53
N ARG A 41 -23.04 -24.87 10.83
CA ARG A 41 -21.78 -25.40 11.36
C ARG A 41 -20.85 -25.95 10.28
N ASP A 42 -21.37 -26.25 9.09
CA ASP A 42 -20.68 -27.03 8.04
C ASP A 42 -20.43 -26.15 6.79
N ILE A 43 -19.92 -24.92 6.99
CA ILE A 43 -19.61 -24.03 5.87
C ILE A 43 -18.32 -24.48 5.18
N ASP A 44 -18.41 -24.84 3.89
CA ASP A 44 -17.25 -25.22 3.09
C ASP A 44 -16.32 -24.01 2.83
N PRO A 45 -15.06 -24.04 3.31
CA PRO A 45 -14.09 -22.96 3.06
C PRO A 45 -13.87 -22.68 1.56
N LYS A 46 -13.96 -23.67 0.69
CA LYS A 46 -13.77 -23.53 -0.75
C LYS A 46 -14.85 -22.67 -1.41
N ALA A 47 -16.01 -22.52 -0.76
CA ALA A 47 -17.05 -21.62 -1.23
C ALA A 47 -16.64 -20.13 -1.13
N LEU A 48 -15.65 -19.81 -0.28
CA LEU A 48 -15.19 -18.45 0.02
C LEU A 48 -13.75 -18.18 -0.44
N LEU A 49 -12.83 -19.14 -0.24
CA LEU A 49 -11.40 -18.94 -0.53
C LEU A 49 -11.17 -18.51 -1.97
N GLY A 50 -10.37 -17.44 -2.14
CA GLY A 50 -10.06 -16.84 -3.44
C GLY A 50 -11.16 -15.98 -4.03
N LYS A 51 -12.31 -15.86 -3.38
CA LYS A 51 -13.41 -14.97 -3.81
C LYS A 51 -13.39 -13.66 -3.05
N THR A 52 -14.06 -12.64 -3.59
CA THR A 52 -14.18 -11.34 -2.92
C THR A 52 -15.23 -11.37 -1.82
N ALA A 53 -14.96 -10.62 -0.76
CA ALA A 53 -15.96 -10.24 0.21
C ALA A 53 -15.77 -8.75 0.57
N THR A 54 -16.87 -8.08 0.90
CA THR A 54 -16.89 -6.63 1.13
C THR A 54 -17.55 -6.33 2.47
N VAL A 55 -16.83 -5.62 3.35
CA VAL A 55 -17.44 -5.02 4.55
C VAL A 55 -18.00 -3.66 4.16
N GLU A 56 -19.26 -3.42 4.49
CA GLU A 56 -19.98 -2.16 4.28
C GLU A 56 -20.14 -1.43 5.61
N ILE A 57 -19.70 -0.18 5.65
CA ILE A 57 -19.78 0.69 6.82
C ILE A 57 -20.71 1.88 6.45
N GLU A 58 -21.79 2.06 7.19
CA GLU A 58 -22.69 3.21 7.01
C GLU A 58 -22.02 4.47 7.55
N THR A 59 -21.92 5.53 6.72
CA THR A 59 -21.34 6.81 7.09
C THR A 59 -22.41 7.80 7.58
N GLU A 60 -22.03 8.88 8.24
CA GLU A 60 -22.93 9.97 8.59
C GLU A 60 -23.53 10.55 7.28
N GLY A 61 -24.82 10.72 7.23
CA GLY A 61 -25.50 11.16 6.00
C GLY A 61 -26.01 10.05 5.09
N GLY A 62 -25.91 8.77 5.50
CA GLY A 62 -26.51 7.63 4.78
C GLY A 62 -25.69 7.09 3.60
N GLY A 63 -24.46 7.56 3.41
CA GLY A 63 -23.51 6.97 2.47
C GLY A 63 -22.90 5.65 2.98
N LYS A 64 -22.12 4.99 2.15
CA LYS A 64 -21.41 3.74 2.50
C LYS A 64 -19.93 3.83 2.21
N ARG A 65 -19.10 3.38 3.14
CA ARG A 65 -17.70 3.06 2.96
C ARG A 65 -17.56 1.55 2.78
N TYR A 66 -16.71 1.14 1.88
CA TYR A 66 -16.45 -0.26 1.56
C TYR A 66 -15.03 -0.64 1.95
N LEU A 67 -14.84 -1.85 2.47
CA LEU A 67 -13.56 -2.51 2.63
C LEU A 67 -13.69 -3.85 1.90
N ASP A 68 -13.19 -3.92 0.68
CA ASP A 68 -13.25 -5.09 -0.19
C ASP A 68 -11.90 -5.81 -0.23
N GLY A 69 -11.91 -7.13 -0.33
CA GLY A 69 -10.70 -7.92 -0.48
C GLY A 69 -10.97 -9.36 -0.89
N LEU A 70 -9.92 -10.09 -1.22
CA LEU A 70 -9.97 -11.53 -1.43
C LEU A 70 -9.95 -12.26 -0.09
N VAL A 71 -10.79 -13.26 0.07
CA VAL A 71 -10.76 -14.18 1.19
C VAL A 71 -9.54 -15.09 1.04
N THR A 72 -8.50 -14.82 1.83
CA THR A 72 -7.25 -15.61 1.83
C THR A 72 -7.18 -16.65 2.92
N ARG A 73 -8.03 -16.52 3.93
CA ARG A 73 -8.19 -17.49 5.02
C ARG A 73 -9.66 -17.51 5.48
N PHE A 74 -10.16 -18.70 5.78
CA PHE A 74 -11.47 -18.91 6.36
C PHE A 74 -11.46 -20.18 7.23
N GLY A 75 -12.12 -20.13 8.38
CA GLY A 75 -12.25 -21.30 9.25
C GLY A 75 -13.18 -21.07 10.44
N MET A 76 -13.70 -22.14 11.00
CA MET A 76 -14.50 -22.11 12.23
C MET A 76 -13.58 -21.96 13.43
N GLN A 77 -13.95 -21.07 14.37
CA GLN A 77 -13.23 -20.85 15.62
C GLN A 77 -13.88 -21.56 16.81
N GLY A 78 -15.21 -21.74 16.77
CA GLY A 78 -15.94 -22.33 17.86
C GLY A 78 -17.44 -22.06 17.80
N GLN A 79 -18.09 -22.18 18.94
CA GLN A 79 -19.53 -21.94 19.12
C GLN A 79 -19.74 -20.86 20.19
N ASP A 80 -20.58 -19.87 19.87
CA ASP A 80 -21.06 -18.84 20.80
C ASP A 80 -22.59 -19.01 20.99
N HIS A 81 -22.99 -19.68 22.04
CA HIS A 81 -24.37 -20.12 22.34
C HIS A 81 -24.97 -20.96 21.20
N ARG A 82 -25.92 -20.38 20.42
CA ARG A 82 -26.59 -21.06 19.30
C ARG A 82 -25.95 -20.81 17.96
N LEU A 83 -24.95 -19.91 17.91
CA LEU A 83 -24.29 -19.52 16.68
C LEU A 83 -22.86 -20.08 16.64
N TYR A 84 -22.40 -20.41 15.47
CA TYR A 84 -21.01 -20.80 15.19
C TYR A 84 -20.20 -19.58 14.84
N SER A 85 -19.01 -19.46 15.44
CA SER A 85 -18.05 -18.37 15.18
C SER A 85 -17.08 -18.80 14.10
N TYR A 86 -16.93 -17.95 13.09
CA TYR A 86 -16.01 -18.13 11.98
C TYR A 86 -15.03 -16.97 11.94
N HIS A 87 -13.84 -17.24 11.44
CA HIS A 87 -12.82 -16.23 11.15
C HIS A 87 -12.55 -16.20 9.66
N LEU A 88 -12.46 -14.98 9.12
CA LEU A 88 -12.18 -14.70 7.73
C LEU A 88 -11.08 -13.63 7.65
N ARG A 89 -10.10 -13.81 6.75
CA ARG A 89 -9.10 -12.77 6.43
C ARG A 89 -9.28 -12.28 5.03
N LEU A 90 -9.40 -10.96 4.89
CA LEU A 90 -9.36 -10.27 3.60
C LEU A 90 -7.98 -9.67 3.35
N GLN A 91 -7.48 -9.86 2.15
CA GLN A 91 -6.24 -9.23 1.67
C GLN A 91 -6.44 -8.71 0.23
N PRO A 92 -5.61 -7.76 -0.24
CA PRO A 92 -5.76 -7.28 -1.60
C PRO A 92 -5.44 -8.38 -2.61
N TRP A 93 -6.00 -8.27 -3.82
CA TRP A 93 -5.64 -9.20 -4.89
C TRP A 93 -4.13 -9.25 -5.16
N LEU A 94 -3.42 -8.14 -4.94
CA LEU A 94 -1.97 -8.07 -5.07
C LEU A 94 -1.23 -9.06 -4.14
N TRP A 95 -1.86 -9.49 -3.03
CA TRP A 95 -1.32 -10.54 -2.17
C TRP A 95 -1.10 -11.86 -2.91
N VAL A 96 -1.91 -12.16 -3.94
CA VAL A 96 -1.72 -13.37 -4.75
C VAL A 96 -0.36 -13.36 -5.46
N ALA A 97 0.16 -12.18 -5.80
CA ALA A 97 1.48 -12.03 -6.40
C ALA A 97 2.64 -12.47 -5.48
N THR A 98 2.42 -12.59 -4.16
CA THR A 98 3.39 -13.17 -3.22
C THR A 98 3.47 -14.70 -3.33
N ARG A 99 2.52 -15.36 -4.04
CA ARG A 99 2.42 -16.82 -4.17
C ARG A 99 3.00 -17.35 -5.48
N ARG A 100 3.46 -16.46 -6.32
CA ARG A 100 4.14 -16.80 -7.58
C ARG A 100 5.55 -16.25 -7.56
N GLN A 101 6.51 -17.09 -7.92
CA GLN A 101 7.92 -16.77 -8.05
C GLN A 101 8.38 -17.14 -9.45
N ASP A 102 9.26 -16.33 -10.05
CA ASP A 102 9.73 -16.56 -11.41
C ASP A 102 11.17 -16.08 -11.63
N PHE A 103 11.74 -16.49 -12.77
CA PHE A 103 12.95 -15.96 -13.36
C PHE A 103 12.60 -15.42 -14.74
N ARG A 104 12.73 -14.11 -14.93
CA ARG A 104 12.36 -13.43 -16.18
C ARG A 104 13.28 -12.27 -16.48
N ILE A 105 13.52 -12.07 -17.75
CA ILE A 105 14.30 -10.95 -18.28
C ILE A 105 13.33 -9.97 -18.97
N PHE A 106 13.49 -8.69 -18.67
CA PHE A 106 12.78 -7.58 -19.30
C PHE A 106 13.83 -6.66 -19.93
N GLN A 107 13.70 -6.40 -21.23
CA GLN A 107 14.63 -5.57 -21.98
C GLN A 107 13.91 -4.37 -22.57
N PHE A 108 14.57 -3.21 -22.55
CA PHE A 108 14.12 -1.96 -23.16
C PHE A 108 12.72 -1.52 -22.71
N LYS A 109 12.40 -1.75 -21.44
CA LYS A 109 11.10 -1.42 -20.84
C LYS A 109 11.25 -0.47 -19.67
N THR A 110 10.28 0.44 -19.53
CA THR A 110 10.14 1.27 -18.34
C THR A 110 9.55 0.46 -17.18
N VAL A 111 9.80 0.91 -15.95
CA VAL A 111 9.23 0.24 -14.76
C VAL A 111 7.70 0.16 -14.83
N PRO A 112 6.94 1.22 -15.22
CA PRO A 112 5.50 1.10 -15.39
C PRO A 112 5.08 0.02 -16.41
N GLN A 113 5.80 -0.13 -17.52
CA GLN A 113 5.53 -1.19 -18.50
C GLN A 113 5.78 -2.59 -17.93
N ILE A 114 6.88 -2.76 -17.17
CA ILE A 114 7.19 -4.02 -16.50
C ILE A 114 6.10 -4.37 -15.48
N VAL A 115 5.70 -3.40 -14.66
CA VAL A 115 4.65 -3.58 -13.64
C VAL A 115 3.31 -3.98 -14.29
N GLN A 116 2.92 -3.28 -15.37
CA GLN A 116 1.70 -3.63 -16.11
C GLN A 116 1.77 -5.04 -16.71
N GLU A 117 2.91 -5.46 -17.25
CA GLU A 117 3.08 -6.81 -17.81
C GLU A 117 3.04 -7.89 -16.73
N VAL A 118 3.68 -7.66 -15.58
CA VAL A 118 3.71 -8.63 -14.47
C VAL A 118 2.35 -8.74 -13.82
N LEU A 119 1.73 -7.62 -13.46
CA LEU A 119 0.47 -7.59 -12.71
C LEU A 119 -0.76 -7.80 -13.60
N GLY A 120 -0.70 -7.44 -14.87
CA GLY A 120 -1.81 -7.63 -15.83
C GLY A 120 -2.26 -9.10 -15.97
N ARG A 121 -1.39 -10.06 -15.68
CA ARG A 121 -1.71 -11.50 -15.69
C ARG A 121 -2.76 -11.92 -14.68
N TYR A 122 -2.90 -11.15 -13.60
CA TYR A 122 -3.84 -11.47 -12.53
C TYR A 122 -5.27 -11.07 -12.86
N GLY A 123 -5.47 -10.21 -13.89
CA GLY A 123 -6.80 -9.84 -14.38
C GLY A 123 -7.62 -8.95 -13.43
N TYR A 124 -6.97 -8.33 -12.43
CA TYR A 124 -7.62 -7.43 -11.49
C TYR A 124 -7.44 -5.95 -11.87
N PRO A 125 -8.32 -5.06 -11.41
CA PRO A 125 -8.25 -3.65 -11.76
C PRO A 125 -7.01 -2.98 -11.16
N MET A 126 -6.30 -2.24 -12.03
CA MET A 126 -5.13 -1.44 -11.69
C MET A 126 -5.18 -0.10 -12.42
N GLN A 127 -4.80 0.96 -11.74
CA GLN A 127 -4.75 2.32 -12.27
C GLN A 127 -3.36 2.92 -12.03
N LEU A 128 -2.80 3.53 -13.07
CA LEU A 128 -1.54 4.27 -12.98
C LEU A 128 -1.84 5.77 -12.99
N LYS A 129 -1.53 6.44 -11.88
CA LYS A 129 -1.58 7.91 -11.72
C LYS A 129 -0.14 8.44 -11.61
N LEU A 130 0.64 8.25 -12.68
CA LEU A 130 2.05 8.59 -12.76
C LEU A 130 2.22 9.87 -13.56
N THR A 131 3.01 10.79 -13.03
CA THR A 131 3.25 12.13 -13.62
C THR A 131 4.63 12.28 -14.21
N ARG A 132 5.59 11.46 -13.76
CA ARG A 132 6.99 11.55 -14.18
C ARG A 132 7.28 10.73 -15.44
N ALA A 133 8.32 11.12 -16.16
CA ALA A 133 8.93 10.27 -17.18
C ALA A 133 9.78 9.18 -16.50
N TYR A 134 9.71 7.97 -17.01
CA TYR A 134 10.48 6.82 -16.54
C TYR A 134 11.44 6.37 -17.64
N ARG A 135 12.71 6.17 -17.29
CA ARG A 135 13.68 5.64 -18.24
C ARG A 135 13.34 4.23 -18.66
N ALA A 136 13.66 3.86 -19.89
CA ALA A 136 13.70 2.45 -20.29
C ALA A 136 14.98 1.81 -19.76
N TRP A 137 14.84 0.67 -19.10
CA TRP A 137 15.96 -0.13 -18.65
C TRP A 137 16.41 -1.05 -19.78
N ASP A 138 17.70 -1.01 -20.12
CA ASP A 138 18.25 -1.93 -21.12
C ASP A 138 18.05 -3.38 -20.70
N TYR A 139 18.18 -3.66 -19.40
CA TYR A 139 18.12 -4.99 -18.84
C TYR A 139 17.63 -4.98 -17.38
N CYS A 140 16.54 -5.67 -17.12
CA CYS A 140 15.95 -5.80 -15.79
C CYS A 140 15.56 -7.27 -15.57
N VAL A 141 15.99 -7.86 -14.47
CA VAL A 141 15.78 -9.29 -14.17
C VAL A 141 14.93 -9.44 -12.90
N GLN A 142 13.85 -10.19 -13.02
CA GLN A 142 13.21 -10.86 -11.89
C GLN A 142 14.04 -12.14 -11.64
N TYR A 143 14.67 -12.27 -10.48
CA TYR A 143 15.61 -13.34 -10.20
C TYR A 143 15.21 -14.13 -8.96
N GLY A 144 14.42 -15.18 -9.15
CA GLY A 144 14.00 -16.08 -8.09
C GLY A 144 13.24 -15.39 -6.95
N GLU A 145 12.54 -14.31 -7.26
CA GLU A 145 11.74 -13.52 -6.32
C GLU A 145 10.26 -13.59 -6.68
N SER A 146 9.38 -13.28 -5.72
CA SER A 146 7.95 -13.23 -6.00
C SER A 146 7.61 -12.08 -6.96
N ASP A 147 6.49 -12.20 -7.70
CA ASP A 147 6.00 -11.10 -8.54
C ASP A 147 5.75 -9.84 -7.69
N PHE A 148 5.32 -10.01 -6.44
CA PHE A 148 5.11 -8.93 -5.49
C PHE A 148 6.43 -8.23 -5.10
N ASP A 149 7.45 -8.99 -4.69
CA ASP A 149 8.74 -8.40 -4.29
C ASP A 149 9.41 -7.72 -5.47
N PHE A 150 9.34 -8.34 -6.66
CA PHE A 150 9.88 -7.76 -7.90
C PHE A 150 9.24 -6.39 -8.20
N VAL A 151 7.92 -6.33 -8.23
CA VAL A 151 7.19 -5.08 -8.49
C VAL A 151 7.44 -4.05 -7.38
N SER A 152 7.42 -4.47 -6.11
CA SER A 152 7.63 -3.57 -4.97
C SER A 152 9.00 -2.90 -5.03
N ARG A 153 10.09 -3.66 -5.23
CA ARG A 153 11.42 -3.06 -5.30
C ARG A 153 11.63 -2.14 -6.51
N LEU A 154 10.95 -2.42 -7.63
CA LEU A 154 11.00 -1.54 -8.80
C LEU A 154 10.25 -0.22 -8.54
N LEU A 155 9.06 -0.27 -7.95
CA LEU A 155 8.31 0.92 -7.56
C LEU A 155 9.08 1.74 -6.51
N GLU A 156 9.63 1.10 -5.48
CA GLU A 156 10.47 1.73 -4.47
C GLU A 156 11.71 2.40 -5.10
N HIS A 157 12.35 1.73 -6.07
CA HIS A 157 13.49 2.30 -6.78
C HIS A 157 13.14 3.57 -7.53
N GLU A 158 12.01 3.60 -8.22
CA GLU A 158 11.53 4.76 -8.96
C GLU A 158 10.84 5.81 -8.06
N GLY A 159 10.64 5.52 -6.77
CA GLY A 159 9.93 6.39 -5.85
C GLY A 159 8.43 6.48 -6.13
N ALA A 160 7.87 5.48 -6.77
CA ALA A 160 6.44 5.30 -6.93
C ALA A 160 5.89 4.45 -5.77
N TYR A 161 4.65 4.68 -5.41
CA TYR A 161 3.98 4.00 -4.31
C TYR A 161 2.58 3.60 -4.71
N TYR A 162 1.91 2.79 -3.87
CA TYR A 162 0.57 2.32 -4.19
C TYR A 162 -0.36 2.34 -2.98
N TYR A 163 -1.66 2.30 -3.28
CA TYR A 163 -2.74 2.14 -2.32
C TYR A 163 -3.94 1.46 -2.99
N PHE A 164 -4.98 1.17 -2.22
CA PHE A 164 -6.17 0.51 -2.74
C PHE A 164 -7.40 1.42 -2.60
N GLN A 165 -8.17 1.53 -3.69
CA GLN A 165 -9.49 2.13 -3.68
C GLN A 165 -10.52 1.03 -3.58
N HIS A 166 -11.36 1.08 -2.55
CA HIS A 166 -12.39 0.08 -2.30
C HIS A 166 -13.76 0.55 -2.78
N ALA A 167 -14.47 -0.34 -3.49
CA ALA A 167 -15.84 -0.19 -3.93
C ALA A 167 -16.65 -1.44 -3.54
N SER A 168 -17.95 -1.43 -3.80
CA SER A 168 -18.78 -2.62 -3.55
C SER A 168 -18.39 -3.76 -4.48
N GLY A 169 -17.86 -4.85 -3.91
CA GLY A 169 -17.45 -6.06 -4.62
C GLY A 169 -16.13 -5.96 -5.39
N GLN A 170 -15.38 -4.88 -5.20
CA GLN A 170 -14.14 -4.64 -5.95
C GLN A 170 -13.18 -3.73 -5.17
N HIS A 171 -11.89 -3.98 -5.31
CA HIS A 171 -10.85 -3.03 -4.95
C HIS A 171 -9.87 -2.86 -6.11
N THR A 172 -9.41 -1.62 -6.31
CA THR A 172 -8.50 -1.23 -7.40
C THR A 172 -7.14 -0.88 -6.83
N LEU A 173 -6.08 -1.45 -7.37
CA LEU A 173 -4.71 -1.03 -7.07
C LEU A 173 -4.45 0.29 -7.80
N VAL A 174 -4.08 1.33 -7.06
CA VAL A 174 -3.67 2.63 -7.62
C VAL A 174 -2.19 2.81 -7.37
N ILE A 175 -1.42 3.04 -8.43
CA ILE A 175 0.01 3.33 -8.35
C ILE A 175 0.20 4.81 -8.68
N ALA A 176 0.88 5.55 -7.79
CA ALA A 176 1.07 6.99 -7.88
C ALA A 176 2.53 7.37 -7.62
N ASP A 177 2.93 8.57 -8.05
CA ASP A 177 4.26 9.14 -7.83
C ASP A 177 4.22 10.62 -7.40
N ASP A 178 3.02 11.15 -7.24
CA ASP A 178 2.77 12.54 -6.85
C ASP A 178 1.50 12.64 -5.99
N ILE A 179 1.50 13.52 -4.99
CA ILE A 179 0.36 13.64 -4.08
C ILE A 179 -0.81 14.35 -4.76
N VAL A 180 -0.56 15.41 -5.52
CA VAL A 180 -1.62 16.24 -6.11
C VAL A 180 -2.37 15.48 -7.20
N ALA A 181 -1.64 14.79 -8.07
CA ALA A 181 -2.22 14.02 -9.17
C ALA A 181 -2.71 12.63 -8.73
N GLY A 182 -2.09 12.07 -7.69
CA GLY A 182 -2.34 10.69 -7.22
C GLY A 182 -3.55 10.55 -6.32
N HIS A 183 -3.95 11.59 -5.58
CA HIS A 183 -4.91 11.47 -4.49
C HIS A 183 -6.07 12.45 -4.61
N GLU A 184 -7.23 11.97 -4.23
CA GLU A 184 -8.48 12.73 -4.21
C GLU A 184 -8.85 13.10 -2.76
N PRO A 185 -9.65 14.16 -2.55
CA PRO A 185 -10.25 14.41 -1.25
C PRO A 185 -11.11 13.25 -0.78
N LEU A 186 -11.14 13.02 0.52
CA LEU A 186 -11.95 11.98 1.13
C LEU A 186 -13.43 12.16 0.77
N PRO A 187 -14.09 11.16 0.17
CA PRO A 187 -15.48 11.28 -0.27
C PRO A 187 -16.42 11.65 0.88
N GLY A 188 -17.14 12.75 0.72
CA GLY A 188 -18.08 13.25 1.73
C GLY A 188 -17.43 13.85 2.99
N ALA A 189 -16.08 13.96 3.03
CA ALA A 189 -15.34 14.43 4.20
C ALA A 189 -14.04 15.16 3.81
N ALA A 190 -14.09 16.05 2.82
CA ALA A 190 -12.92 16.83 2.40
C ALA A 190 -12.37 17.72 3.55
N MET A 191 -13.20 18.06 4.51
CA MET A 191 -12.86 18.81 5.74
C MET A 191 -13.33 18.03 6.96
N ILE A 192 -12.44 17.82 7.92
CA ILE A 192 -12.75 17.10 9.16
C ILE A 192 -12.42 17.98 10.36
N PRO A 193 -13.40 18.29 11.22
CA PRO A 193 -13.18 19.11 12.39
C PRO A 193 -12.50 18.32 13.51
N PHE A 194 -11.66 19.02 14.28
CA PHE A 194 -11.11 18.51 15.52
C PHE A 194 -11.99 18.90 16.70
N TYR A 195 -12.37 17.92 17.52
CA TYR A 195 -13.05 18.15 18.80
C TYR A 195 -12.43 17.27 19.87
N PRO A 196 -11.86 17.84 20.95
CA PRO A 196 -11.28 17.04 22.04
C PRO A 196 -12.38 16.28 22.80
N PRO A 197 -12.04 15.13 23.42
CA PRO A 197 -12.99 14.23 24.09
C PRO A 197 -13.85 14.91 25.17
N GLU A 198 -13.30 15.94 25.81
CA GLU A 198 -13.95 16.69 26.91
C GLU A 198 -15.16 17.51 26.45
N LYS A 199 -15.26 17.85 25.15
CA LYS A 199 -16.41 18.53 24.57
C LYS A 199 -17.48 17.53 24.12
N SER A 200 -17.89 16.65 25.02
CA SER A 200 -18.77 15.50 24.77
C SER A 200 -20.18 15.82 24.25
N ALA A 201 -20.64 17.09 24.30
CA ALA A 201 -21.93 17.50 23.71
C ALA A 201 -21.97 17.34 22.16
N VAL A 202 -20.82 17.11 21.52
CA VAL A 202 -20.68 16.86 20.06
C VAL A 202 -20.32 15.41 19.77
N ALA A 203 -20.49 14.52 20.74
CA ALA A 203 -20.00 13.13 20.71
C ALA A 203 -20.58 12.27 19.57
N ASP A 204 -21.72 12.63 19.00
CA ASP A 204 -22.37 11.88 17.91
C ASP A 204 -21.93 12.30 16.50
N ARG A 205 -21.13 13.36 16.37
CA ARG A 205 -20.62 13.80 15.06
C ARG A 205 -19.30 13.12 14.72
N GLU A 206 -19.15 12.78 13.45
CA GLU A 206 -17.89 12.28 12.91
C GLU A 206 -16.81 13.38 12.99
N ASN A 207 -15.73 13.14 13.76
CA ASN A 207 -14.66 14.11 14.03
C ASN A 207 -13.33 13.40 14.31
N ILE A 208 -12.25 14.18 14.32
CA ILE A 208 -10.96 13.79 14.90
C ILE A 208 -10.94 14.27 16.35
N HIS A 209 -10.60 13.38 17.28
CA HIS A 209 -10.60 13.68 18.73
C HIS A 209 -9.24 13.52 19.39
N ALA A 210 -8.26 12.91 18.70
CA ALA A 210 -6.87 12.89 19.12
C ALA A 210 -5.96 13.27 17.94
N TRP A 211 -4.96 14.09 18.21
CA TRP A 211 -4.02 14.59 17.22
C TRP A 211 -2.65 14.77 17.83
N THR A 212 -1.65 14.09 17.31
CA THR A 212 -0.26 14.15 17.76
C THR A 212 0.63 14.39 16.57
N LEU A 213 1.37 15.50 16.60
CA LEU A 213 2.39 15.83 15.62
C LEU A 213 3.74 15.32 16.12
N GLY A 214 4.52 14.67 15.27
CA GLY A 214 5.90 14.30 15.49
C GLY A 214 6.79 14.78 14.36
N GLU A 215 7.97 15.30 14.70
CA GLU A 215 9.04 15.62 13.75
C GLU A 215 10.29 14.85 14.13
N GLU A 216 11.02 14.39 13.13
CA GLU A 216 12.22 13.57 13.28
C GLU A 216 13.38 14.19 12.50
N ILE A 217 14.58 14.13 13.06
CA ILE A 217 15.82 14.57 12.39
C ILE A 217 16.03 13.72 11.14
N LYS A 218 16.20 14.38 9.99
CA LYS A 218 16.49 13.74 8.70
C LYS A 218 17.66 14.44 8.01
N PRO A 219 18.51 13.70 7.27
CA PRO A 219 19.56 14.32 6.44
C PRO A 219 18.90 15.12 5.31
N GLY A 220 19.35 16.35 5.13
CA GLY A 220 18.81 17.25 4.10
C GLY A 220 19.64 17.31 2.82
N ARG A 221 20.63 16.43 2.65
CA ARG A 221 21.48 16.38 1.46
C ARG A 221 21.70 14.96 0.98
N TYR A 222 21.64 14.80 -0.34
CA TYR A 222 21.89 13.52 -1.00
C TYR A 222 22.83 13.73 -2.19
N TYR A 223 23.84 12.88 -2.30
CA TYR A 223 24.80 12.85 -3.39
C TYR A 223 24.85 11.44 -3.97
N ASN A 224 24.77 11.31 -5.29
CA ASN A 224 25.00 10.08 -6.00
C ASN A 224 25.95 10.27 -7.19
N ASP A 225 26.59 9.19 -7.57
CA ASP A 225 27.49 9.15 -8.72
C ASP A 225 27.48 7.74 -9.33
N ASP A 226 27.94 7.63 -10.57
CA ASP A 226 28.10 6.36 -11.27
C ASP A 226 29.20 6.47 -12.32
N TYR A 227 29.50 5.36 -12.98
CA TYR A 227 30.52 5.27 -14.01
C TYR A 227 29.99 4.60 -15.27
N ASP A 228 30.09 5.29 -16.43
CA ASP A 228 29.81 4.70 -17.74
C ASP A 228 31.12 4.35 -18.47
N PHE A 229 31.40 3.05 -18.59
CA PHE A 229 32.60 2.59 -19.30
C PHE A 229 32.61 2.95 -20.80
N LYS A 230 31.43 3.21 -21.38
CA LYS A 230 31.29 3.66 -22.77
C LYS A 230 31.66 5.13 -22.94
N LYS A 231 31.55 5.92 -21.86
CA LYS A 231 31.85 7.35 -21.79
C LYS A 231 32.67 7.66 -20.53
N PRO A 232 33.90 7.16 -20.41
CA PRO A 232 34.66 7.14 -19.15
C PRO A 232 35.05 8.54 -18.62
N ARG A 233 34.85 9.60 -19.42
CA ARG A 233 35.11 10.99 -19.01
C ARG A 233 33.84 11.78 -18.71
N SER A 234 32.67 11.16 -18.79
CA SER A 234 31.42 11.83 -18.43
C SER A 234 31.34 12.00 -16.90
N ASP A 235 30.98 13.19 -16.48
CA ASP A 235 30.60 13.45 -15.09
C ASP A 235 29.15 13.02 -14.91
N LEU A 236 28.94 12.03 -14.04
CA LEU A 236 27.63 11.49 -13.71
C LEU A 236 27.20 11.87 -12.30
N SER A 237 28.03 12.65 -11.60
CA SER A 237 27.73 13.09 -10.23
C SER A 237 26.52 14.00 -10.15
N ASN A 238 25.68 13.79 -9.16
CA ASN A 238 24.50 14.61 -8.87
C ASN A 238 24.34 14.85 -7.39
N MET A 239 23.92 16.05 -7.03
CA MET A 239 23.65 16.44 -5.67
C MET A 239 22.32 17.18 -5.56
N ARG A 240 21.53 16.83 -4.54
CA ARG A 240 20.30 17.55 -4.17
C ARG A 240 20.35 17.87 -2.67
N GLN A 241 19.79 19.03 -2.34
CA GLN A 241 19.65 19.43 -0.94
C GLN A 241 18.29 20.08 -0.70
N GLN A 242 17.71 19.76 0.44
CA GLN A 242 16.48 20.35 0.97
C GLN A 242 16.51 20.23 2.49
N PRO A 243 17.25 21.11 3.17
CA PRO A 243 17.41 21.05 4.63
C PRO A 243 16.05 21.33 5.30
N PRO A 244 15.60 20.44 6.22
CA PRO A 244 14.33 20.62 6.92
C PRO A 244 14.30 21.76 7.95
N GLY A 245 15.44 22.36 8.30
CA GLY A 245 15.54 23.53 9.19
C GLY A 245 15.85 23.19 10.66
N HIS A 246 16.28 21.96 10.96
CA HIS A 246 16.74 21.57 12.30
C HIS A 246 18.27 21.49 12.38
N ALA A 247 18.83 21.33 13.58
CA ALA A 247 20.27 21.06 13.74
C ALA A 247 20.64 19.75 13.02
N HIS A 248 21.81 19.71 12.38
CA HIS A 248 22.34 18.57 11.64
C HIS A 248 21.60 18.24 10.30
N ASP A 249 20.74 19.11 9.81
CA ASP A 249 20.04 18.93 8.53
C ASP A 249 20.95 19.03 7.30
N ALA A 250 22.18 19.51 7.46
CA ALA A 250 23.19 19.55 6.41
C ALA A 250 23.92 18.20 6.18
N TYR A 251 23.61 17.18 6.99
CA TYR A 251 24.23 15.87 6.78
C TYR A 251 23.84 15.27 5.45
N GLU A 252 24.83 14.56 4.83
CA GLU A 252 24.74 14.01 3.49
C GLU A 252 24.66 12.48 3.51
N ILE A 253 23.84 11.94 2.63
CA ILE A 253 23.89 10.53 2.25
C ILE A 253 24.57 10.45 0.89
N TYR A 254 25.64 9.63 0.79
CA TYR A 254 26.33 9.32 -0.46
C TYR A 254 26.01 7.90 -0.91
N GLU A 255 25.57 7.74 -2.15
CA GLU A 255 25.30 6.42 -2.75
C GLU A 255 26.15 6.18 -3.99
N TRP A 256 26.86 5.05 -4.00
CA TRP A 256 27.64 4.53 -5.11
C TRP A 256 27.46 3.00 -5.21
N PRO A 257 27.22 2.43 -6.42
CA PRO A 257 26.87 3.11 -7.67
C PRO A 257 25.38 3.56 -7.64
N GLY A 258 25.08 4.64 -8.36
CA GLY A 258 23.72 5.18 -8.47
C GLY A 258 22.80 4.38 -9.38
N GLY A 259 23.35 3.48 -10.22
CA GLY A 259 22.60 2.60 -11.12
C GLY A 259 22.11 3.29 -12.40
N TYR A 260 22.83 4.28 -12.91
CA TYR A 260 22.48 5.02 -14.13
C TYR A 260 23.72 5.33 -14.99
N VAL A 261 23.49 5.64 -16.27
CA VAL A 261 24.53 6.03 -17.24
C VAL A 261 24.22 7.35 -17.95
N GLN A 262 23.11 7.98 -17.65
CA GLN A 262 22.74 9.31 -18.13
C GLN A 262 22.63 10.26 -16.95
N HIS A 263 23.23 11.46 -17.09
CA HIS A 263 23.22 12.47 -16.02
C HIS A 263 21.80 12.85 -15.57
N GLY A 264 20.84 12.98 -16.51
CA GLY A 264 19.44 13.31 -16.20
C GLY A 264 18.73 12.24 -15.35
N ASP A 265 19.06 10.94 -15.54
CA ASP A 265 18.55 9.88 -14.69
C ASP A 265 19.10 9.99 -13.27
N GLY A 266 20.41 10.30 -13.15
CA GLY A 266 21.07 10.56 -11.87
C GLY A 266 20.45 11.73 -11.12
N GLU A 267 20.13 12.82 -11.83
CA GLU A 267 19.43 13.97 -11.27
C GLU A 267 18.05 13.61 -10.73
N GLN A 268 17.29 12.80 -11.47
CA GLN A 268 15.98 12.30 -11.04
C GLN A 268 16.10 11.40 -9.81
N TYR A 269 17.06 10.47 -9.81
CA TYR A 269 17.28 9.59 -8.65
C TYR A 269 17.76 10.36 -7.43
N ALA A 270 18.64 11.34 -7.57
CA ALA A 270 19.05 12.19 -6.45
C ALA A 270 17.84 12.88 -5.79
N ARG A 271 16.88 13.36 -6.62
CA ARG A 271 15.61 13.93 -6.12
C ARG A 271 14.78 12.91 -5.37
N VAL A 272 14.53 11.76 -5.97
CA VAL A 272 13.73 10.68 -5.37
C VAL A 272 14.33 10.20 -4.05
N ARG A 273 15.66 10.02 -4.00
CA ARG A 273 16.36 9.57 -2.78
C ARG A 273 16.33 10.59 -1.65
N LEU A 274 16.47 11.87 -1.99
CA LEU A 274 16.30 12.93 -1.00
C LEU A 274 14.87 12.95 -0.45
N GLN A 275 13.86 12.84 -1.30
CA GLN A 275 12.45 12.76 -0.89
C GLN A 275 12.18 11.51 -0.03
N GLU A 276 12.74 10.34 -0.40
CA GLU A 276 12.69 9.12 0.40
C GLU A 276 13.25 9.36 1.81
N GLY A 277 14.43 10.00 1.89
CA GLY A 277 15.07 10.34 3.18
C GLY A 277 14.26 11.32 4.03
N LEU A 278 13.54 12.25 3.39
CA LEU A 278 12.70 13.24 4.07
C LEU A 278 11.29 12.73 4.41
N THR A 279 10.85 11.64 3.79
CA THR A 279 9.55 11.03 4.12
C THR A 279 9.51 10.63 5.59
N GLY A 280 8.46 11.02 6.30
CA GLY A 280 8.33 10.81 7.74
C GLY A 280 9.04 11.84 8.61
N HIS A 281 9.66 12.90 8.03
CA HIS A 281 10.20 14.03 8.81
C HIS A 281 9.10 14.68 9.65
N SER A 282 7.94 14.95 9.07
CA SER A 282 6.77 15.49 9.78
C SER A 282 5.59 14.53 9.61
N THR A 283 5.19 13.88 10.69
CA THR A 283 4.11 12.90 10.71
C THR A 283 3.07 13.24 11.75
N VAL A 284 1.85 12.89 11.45
CA VAL A 284 0.72 13.03 12.36
C VAL A 284 0.18 11.64 12.69
N ARG A 285 -0.19 11.44 13.95
CA ARG A 285 -1.01 10.32 14.40
C ARG A 285 -2.27 10.86 15.00
N GLY A 286 -3.40 10.28 14.61
CA GLY A 286 -4.71 10.72 15.10
C GLY A 286 -5.64 9.56 15.40
N GLU A 287 -6.67 9.84 16.22
CA GLU A 287 -7.81 8.96 16.41
C GLU A 287 -9.08 9.70 16.02
N SER A 288 -9.99 8.97 15.38
CA SER A 288 -11.20 9.54 14.81
C SER A 288 -12.38 8.59 14.96
N ARG A 289 -13.57 9.19 14.95
CA ARG A 289 -14.85 8.49 14.78
C ARG A 289 -15.38 8.58 13.35
N HIS A 290 -14.62 9.23 12.47
CA HIS A 290 -15.03 9.46 11.10
C HIS A 290 -14.96 8.17 10.26
N ARG A 291 -16.10 7.66 9.87
CA ARG A 291 -16.23 6.34 9.21
C ARG A 291 -15.79 6.32 7.76
N SER A 292 -15.62 7.49 7.14
CA SER A 292 -15.10 7.59 5.76
C SER A 292 -13.58 7.49 5.68
N LEU A 293 -12.83 7.55 6.80
CA LEU A 293 -11.37 7.52 6.77
C LEU A 293 -10.81 6.36 5.95
N ALA A 294 -9.92 6.68 5.02
CA ALA A 294 -9.34 5.74 4.09
C ALA A 294 -7.90 6.14 3.72
N THR A 295 -7.01 5.17 3.64
CA THR A 295 -5.64 5.37 3.16
C THR A 295 -5.63 5.83 1.71
N GLY A 296 -4.73 6.75 1.36
CA GLY A 296 -4.60 7.26 0.01
C GLY A 296 -5.61 8.35 -0.36
N TYR A 297 -6.27 8.97 0.61
CA TYR A 297 -7.11 10.15 0.41
C TYR A 297 -6.58 11.34 1.18
N THR A 298 -6.97 12.54 0.76
CA THR A 298 -6.62 13.78 1.45
C THR A 298 -7.80 14.35 2.22
N PHE A 299 -7.52 15.09 3.30
CA PHE A 299 -8.51 15.89 4.03
C PHE A 299 -7.88 17.17 4.56
N THR A 300 -8.69 18.18 4.84
CA THR A 300 -8.28 19.40 5.55
C THR A 300 -8.72 19.30 7.00
N LEU A 301 -7.75 19.45 7.93
CA LEU A 301 -8.06 19.56 9.36
C LEU A 301 -8.58 20.94 9.67
N GLU A 302 -9.64 21.01 10.49
CA GLU A 302 -10.23 22.26 10.97
C GLU A 302 -10.36 22.29 12.49
N ASN A 303 -10.42 23.50 13.05
CA ASN A 303 -10.69 23.76 14.46
C ASN A 303 -9.64 23.18 15.44
N TYR A 304 -8.45 22.82 14.96
CA TYR A 304 -7.38 22.47 15.87
C TYR A 304 -6.80 23.74 16.53
N PRO A 305 -6.53 23.71 17.86
CA PRO A 305 -6.10 24.91 18.60
C PRO A 305 -4.83 25.58 18.07
N ARG A 306 -3.91 24.77 17.56
CA ARG A 306 -2.69 25.26 16.93
C ARG A 306 -2.97 25.49 15.42
N GLY A 307 -3.07 26.76 15.03
CA GLY A 307 -3.58 27.18 13.73
C GLY A 307 -2.76 26.69 12.52
N ASP A 308 -1.44 26.52 12.67
CA ASP A 308 -0.55 25.98 11.63
C ASP A 308 -0.86 24.52 11.25
N GLN A 309 -1.60 23.80 12.09
CA GLN A 309 -2.05 22.45 11.82
C GLN A 309 -3.36 22.37 11.01
N ASN A 310 -4.12 23.47 10.93
CA ASN A 310 -5.34 23.53 10.13
C ASN A 310 -5.01 23.67 8.64
N ARG A 311 -4.61 22.55 8.03
CA ARG A 311 -4.15 22.44 6.64
C ARG A 311 -4.50 21.08 6.05
N GLN A 312 -4.16 20.87 4.78
CA GLN A 312 -4.43 19.62 4.09
C GLN A 312 -3.40 18.54 4.41
N TYR A 313 -3.88 17.30 4.61
CA TYR A 313 -3.08 16.11 4.91
C TYR A 313 -3.43 14.97 3.97
N LEU A 314 -2.42 14.17 3.64
CA LEU A 314 -2.57 12.85 3.01
C LEU A 314 -2.64 11.79 4.12
N ILE A 315 -3.66 10.95 4.11
CA ILE A 315 -3.78 9.79 5.00
C ILE A 315 -2.84 8.70 4.48
N THR A 316 -1.78 8.43 5.23
CA THR A 316 -0.76 7.44 4.86
C THR A 316 -1.08 6.03 5.38
N GLY A 317 -1.92 5.92 6.41
CA GLY A 317 -2.36 4.65 6.94
C GLY A 317 -3.58 4.79 7.85
N VAL A 318 -4.41 3.75 7.89
CA VAL A 318 -5.58 3.65 8.77
C VAL A 318 -5.62 2.28 9.42
N THR A 319 -5.86 2.26 10.73
CA THR A 319 -6.15 1.04 11.50
C THR A 319 -7.61 1.05 11.91
N TYR A 320 -8.28 -0.05 11.65
CA TYR A 320 -9.71 -0.24 11.86
C TYR A 320 -9.95 -1.17 13.06
N HIS A 321 -10.84 -0.77 13.95
CA HIS A 321 -11.41 -1.65 14.97
C HIS A 321 -12.92 -1.42 15.02
N LEU A 322 -13.67 -2.33 14.41
CA LEU A 322 -15.11 -2.27 14.26
C LEU A 322 -15.75 -3.45 15.01
N HIS A 323 -16.79 -3.20 15.77
CA HIS A 323 -17.55 -4.23 16.47
C HIS A 323 -19.04 -3.94 16.36
N GLU A 324 -19.82 -4.95 15.97
CA GLU A 324 -21.28 -4.93 15.96
C GLU A 324 -21.81 -6.02 16.88
N ASN A 325 -22.67 -5.66 17.82
CA ASN A 325 -23.32 -6.64 18.67
C ASN A 325 -24.56 -7.20 17.96
N PRO A 326 -24.53 -8.46 17.50
CA PRO A 326 -25.65 -9.07 16.77
C PRO A 326 -26.92 -9.24 17.61
N ARG A 327 -26.81 -9.18 18.95
CA ARG A 327 -27.95 -9.36 19.85
C ARG A 327 -28.73 -8.07 20.12
N SER A 328 -28.20 -6.90 19.83
CA SER A 328 -28.90 -5.63 20.04
C SER A 328 -30.09 -5.42 19.08
N SER A 329 -30.18 -6.17 18.01
CA SER A 329 -31.28 -6.11 17.03
C SER A 329 -32.49 -7.02 17.36
N SER A 330 -32.36 -7.99 18.28
CA SER A 330 -33.39 -9.00 18.57
C SER A 330 -33.92 -9.00 19.99
N PHE A 331 -33.37 -8.21 20.91
CA PHE A 331 -33.87 -8.17 22.31
C PHE A 331 -34.13 -6.74 22.79
N ASN A 332 -35.29 -6.20 22.42
CA ASN A 332 -35.95 -5.15 23.19
C ASN A 332 -36.66 -5.80 24.39
N SER A 333 -35.92 -6.11 25.47
CA SER A 333 -36.48 -6.34 26.78
C SER A 333 -35.48 -5.93 27.87
N ALA A 334 -35.03 -4.67 27.82
CA ALA A 334 -34.46 -4.02 28.99
C ALA A 334 -35.65 -3.69 29.93
N LYS A 335 -35.63 -4.22 31.13
CA LYS A 335 -36.55 -3.80 32.18
C LYS A 335 -36.33 -2.31 32.48
N PRO A 336 -37.38 -1.52 32.66
CA PRO A 336 -37.22 -0.10 33.03
C PRO A 336 -36.53 -0.03 34.38
N GLY A 337 -35.36 0.58 34.47
CA GLY A 337 -34.64 0.85 35.72
C GLY A 337 -33.20 0.44 35.84
N GLU A 338 -32.65 -0.39 34.94
CA GLU A 338 -31.21 -0.69 34.94
C GLU A 338 -30.45 0.32 34.10
N SER A 339 -29.72 1.20 34.78
CA SER A 339 -28.71 2.08 34.20
C SER A 339 -27.59 1.21 33.66
N LEU A 340 -27.55 1.01 32.34
CA LEU A 340 -26.49 0.33 31.65
C LEU A 340 -25.22 1.19 31.76
N LYS A 341 -24.33 0.85 32.69
CA LYS A 341 -22.93 1.24 32.58
C LYS A 341 -22.42 0.67 31.26
N HIS A 342 -22.14 1.54 30.31
CA HIS A 342 -21.58 1.22 28.99
C HIS A 342 -20.20 0.58 29.18
N ASN A 343 -20.14 -0.72 29.22
CA ASN A 343 -18.90 -1.45 28.95
C ASN A 343 -18.68 -1.41 27.44
N GLU A 344 -17.61 -0.77 26.99
CA GLU A 344 -17.22 -0.71 25.57
C GLU A 344 -17.09 -2.11 24.93
N GLU A 345 -16.84 -3.14 25.74
CA GLU A 345 -16.79 -4.55 25.31
C GLU A 345 -18.14 -5.18 24.96
N GLN A 346 -19.25 -4.59 25.36
CA GLN A 346 -20.61 -5.14 25.15
C GLN A 346 -21.46 -4.38 24.13
N GLY A 347 -21.05 -3.19 23.72
CA GLY A 347 -21.73 -2.34 22.76
C GLY A 347 -21.15 -2.42 21.34
N SER A 348 -21.92 -1.94 20.35
CA SER A 348 -21.35 -1.69 19.01
C SER A 348 -20.45 -0.46 19.07
N PHE A 349 -19.22 -0.55 18.53
CA PHE A 349 -18.29 0.56 18.46
C PHE A 349 -17.49 0.57 17.17
N GLN A 350 -16.97 1.74 16.83
CA GLN A 350 -16.13 1.95 15.65
C GLN A 350 -15.01 2.90 16.06
N LYS A 351 -13.76 2.41 15.98
CA LYS A 351 -12.55 3.18 16.27
C LYS A 351 -11.63 3.15 15.06
N PHE A 352 -11.16 4.33 14.68
CA PHE A 352 -10.20 4.52 13.59
C PHE A 352 -8.98 5.25 14.16
N SER A 353 -7.81 4.63 14.03
CA SER A 353 -6.53 5.30 14.26
C SER A 353 -5.86 5.50 12.91
N PHE A 354 -5.22 6.64 12.69
CA PHE A 354 -4.62 6.93 11.40
C PHE A 354 -3.27 7.62 11.53
N THR A 355 -2.47 7.49 10.48
CA THR A 355 -1.27 8.26 10.24
C THR A 355 -1.48 9.15 9.02
N ALA A 356 -0.93 10.35 9.06
CA ALA A 356 -1.01 11.30 7.96
C ALA A 356 0.23 12.17 7.87
N GLN A 357 0.45 12.78 6.72
CA GLN A 357 1.47 13.80 6.53
C GLN A 357 0.89 15.02 5.80
N PRO A 358 1.46 16.23 6.00
CA PRO A 358 1.06 17.40 5.21
C PRO A 358 1.25 17.16 3.72
N THR A 359 0.28 17.58 2.89
CA THR A 359 0.38 17.47 1.43
C THR A 359 1.45 18.37 0.81
N SER A 360 1.96 19.35 1.56
CA SER A 360 3.10 20.18 1.16
C SER A 360 4.44 19.44 1.14
N LEU A 361 4.52 18.27 1.76
CA LEU A 361 5.69 17.41 1.75
C LEU A 361 5.45 16.26 0.74
N PRO A 362 6.41 15.98 -0.14
CA PRO A 362 6.30 14.84 -1.05
C PRO A 362 6.31 13.53 -0.26
N TYR A 363 5.58 12.53 -0.75
CA TYR A 363 5.65 11.16 -0.23
C TYR A 363 6.45 10.29 -1.19
N THR A 364 7.45 9.59 -0.66
CA THR A 364 8.26 8.61 -1.40
C THR A 364 8.45 7.39 -0.52
N PRO A 365 8.16 6.18 -0.99
CA PRO A 365 8.29 4.98 -0.18
C PRO A 365 9.76 4.68 0.09
N ALA A 366 10.09 4.18 1.27
CA ALA A 366 11.41 3.69 1.57
C ALA A 366 11.72 2.41 0.79
N ARG A 367 12.97 2.24 0.33
CA ARG A 367 13.47 1.01 -0.30
C ARG A 367 13.65 -0.08 0.76
N LYS A 368 12.61 -0.88 0.98
CA LYS A 368 12.59 -1.97 1.98
C LYS A 368 12.76 -3.34 1.35
N THR A 369 12.35 -3.50 0.11
CA THR A 369 12.39 -4.79 -0.60
C THR A 369 13.78 -5.06 -1.13
N PRO A 370 14.46 -6.14 -0.68
CA PRO A 370 15.83 -6.40 -1.07
C PRO A 370 15.94 -6.78 -2.55
N LYS A 371 16.95 -6.22 -3.23
CA LYS A 371 17.31 -6.68 -4.57
C LYS A 371 17.99 -8.05 -4.48
N PRO A 372 17.55 -9.05 -5.25
CA PRO A 372 18.19 -10.37 -5.28
C PRO A 372 19.67 -10.27 -5.65
N ARG A 373 20.47 -11.14 -5.06
CA ARG A 373 21.91 -11.27 -5.35
C ARG A 373 22.23 -12.70 -5.69
N THR A 374 23.11 -12.88 -6.65
CA THR A 374 23.70 -14.21 -6.95
C THR A 374 24.68 -14.57 -5.85
N THR A 375 24.60 -15.81 -5.35
CA THR A 375 25.43 -16.29 -4.23
C THR A 375 26.70 -16.99 -4.68
N GLY A 376 26.92 -17.11 -6.01
CA GLY A 376 28.09 -17.80 -6.57
C GLY A 376 28.13 -17.70 -8.09
N PRO A 377 29.12 -18.35 -8.74
CA PRO A 377 29.23 -18.40 -10.18
C PRO A 377 28.04 -19.14 -10.79
N GLN A 378 27.64 -18.71 -11.98
CA GLN A 378 26.58 -19.34 -12.77
C GLN A 378 27.14 -19.73 -14.13
N THR A 379 26.63 -20.81 -14.69
CA THR A 379 26.91 -21.23 -16.05
C THR A 379 25.78 -20.76 -16.98
N ALA A 380 26.14 -20.53 -18.24
CA ALA A 380 25.20 -20.14 -19.28
C ALA A 380 25.66 -20.70 -20.63
N VAL A 381 24.77 -20.76 -21.60
CA VAL A 381 25.09 -21.13 -22.97
C VAL A 381 25.40 -19.89 -23.77
N VAL A 382 26.54 -19.83 -24.46
CA VAL A 382 26.83 -18.73 -25.40
C VAL A 382 25.91 -18.89 -26.61
N VAL A 383 25.29 -17.80 -27.03
CA VAL A 383 24.34 -17.79 -28.14
C VAL A 383 24.67 -16.67 -29.13
N GLY A 384 24.22 -16.83 -30.37
CA GLY A 384 24.45 -15.90 -31.45
C GLY A 384 23.74 -16.33 -32.74
N PRO A 385 23.97 -15.62 -33.87
CA PRO A 385 23.43 -16.00 -35.16
C PRO A 385 23.87 -17.40 -35.61
N ALA A 386 23.01 -18.10 -36.31
CA ALA A 386 23.30 -19.45 -36.81
C ALA A 386 24.52 -19.44 -37.76
N GLY A 387 25.50 -20.30 -37.46
CA GLY A 387 26.74 -20.44 -38.25
C GLY A 387 27.90 -19.53 -37.80
N GLU A 388 27.69 -18.65 -36.83
CA GLU A 388 28.76 -17.86 -36.23
C GLU A 388 29.35 -18.60 -35.02
N GLU A 389 30.63 -18.90 -35.06
CA GLU A 389 31.34 -19.58 -33.97
C GLU A 389 31.74 -18.59 -32.87
N ILE A 390 32.07 -17.35 -33.25
CA ILE A 390 32.40 -16.25 -32.34
C ILE A 390 31.57 -15.04 -32.75
N TRP A 391 30.72 -14.57 -31.82
CA TRP A 391 29.90 -13.38 -32.03
C TRP A 391 29.98 -12.49 -30.82
N THR A 392 30.59 -11.31 -31.02
CA THR A 392 30.78 -10.31 -29.98
C THR A 392 30.26 -8.97 -30.46
N ASP A 393 29.88 -8.11 -29.52
CA ASP A 393 29.60 -6.72 -29.84
C ASP A 393 30.88 -5.86 -29.95
N GLU A 394 30.72 -4.56 -30.19
CA GLU A 394 31.83 -3.59 -30.33
C GLU A 394 32.72 -3.47 -29.07
N TYR A 395 32.23 -3.93 -27.91
CA TYR A 395 32.96 -3.92 -26.63
C TYR A 395 33.54 -5.29 -26.27
N GLY A 396 33.48 -6.27 -27.18
CA GLY A 396 33.94 -7.64 -26.92
C GLY A 396 33.04 -8.46 -26.00
N ARG A 397 31.78 -8.00 -25.79
CA ARG A 397 30.83 -8.77 -24.96
C ARG A 397 30.20 -9.87 -25.78
N ILE A 398 29.98 -11.03 -25.13
CA ILE A 398 29.24 -12.16 -25.68
C ILE A 398 27.80 -12.15 -25.20
N LYS A 399 26.90 -12.68 -26.01
CA LYS A 399 25.52 -12.93 -25.59
C LYS A 399 25.41 -14.34 -25.01
N VAL A 400 24.66 -14.45 -23.90
CA VAL A 400 24.48 -15.73 -23.22
C VAL A 400 23.03 -15.94 -22.87
N GLN A 401 22.58 -17.19 -22.83
CA GLN A 401 21.32 -17.58 -22.25
C GLN A 401 21.59 -18.37 -20.97
N PHE A 402 21.04 -17.91 -19.85
CA PHE A 402 21.11 -18.63 -18.58
C PHE A 402 20.19 -19.84 -18.57
N HIS A 403 20.59 -20.91 -17.88
CA HIS A 403 19.78 -22.14 -17.79
C HIS A 403 18.41 -21.94 -17.12
N TRP A 404 18.27 -20.91 -16.28
CA TRP A 404 17.00 -20.57 -15.65
C TRP A 404 16.07 -19.71 -16.54
N ASP A 405 16.59 -19.17 -17.65
CA ASP A 405 15.76 -18.40 -18.59
C ASP A 405 14.98 -19.37 -19.49
N ARG A 406 13.70 -19.52 -19.17
CA ARG A 406 12.73 -20.39 -19.88
C ARG A 406 12.16 -19.76 -21.13
N LEU A 407 12.36 -18.46 -21.31
CA LEU A 407 11.71 -17.66 -22.36
C LEU A 407 12.68 -17.26 -23.45
N GLY A 408 13.98 -17.44 -23.25
CA GLY A 408 15.00 -17.17 -24.24
C GLY A 408 14.89 -18.09 -25.45
N ALA A 409 15.26 -17.56 -26.63
CA ALA A 409 15.12 -18.25 -27.92
C ALA A 409 16.33 -19.17 -28.27
N MET A 410 17.40 -19.12 -27.49
CA MET A 410 18.70 -19.82 -27.74
C MET A 410 19.37 -19.36 -29.06
N ASP A 411 19.19 -18.11 -29.44
CA ASP A 411 19.73 -17.48 -30.65
C ASP A 411 20.23 -16.06 -30.37
N GLU A 412 20.43 -15.25 -31.42
CA GLU A 412 20.85 -13.85 -31.31
C GLU A 412 19.83 -12.94 -30.58
N ASN A 413 18.62 -13.42 -30.31
CA ASN A 413 17.57 -12.69 -29.60
C ASN A 413 17.44 -13.07 -28.11
N SER A 414 18.26 -13.98 -27.62
CA SER A 414 18.27 -14.42 -26.21
C SER A 414 18.75 -13.35 -25.25
#